data_3190a21aa52ce7359c747af2d5900efa
#
_entry.id   3190a21aa52ce7359c747af2d5900efa
#
_cell.length_a   1.000
_cell.length_b   1.000
_cell.length_c   1.000
_cell.angle_alpha   90.00
_cell.angle_beta   90.00
_cell.angle_gamma   90.00
#
_symmetry.space_group_name_H-M   'P 1'
#
loop_
_entity.id
_entity.type
_entity.pdbx_description
1 polymer ?
#
loop_
_entity_poly.entity_id
_entity_poly.type
_entity_poly.pdbx_seq_one_letter_code
_entity_poly.pdbx_strand_id
1 'polypeptide(L)'
;RDLHLSIRRQRQMCIRDSVTAVILSSVVPQVGFNLRILSDRYFNCRPLVVGKIDCKLPIEVKVDEGSSVGADRLVNTAGAFDKYGGNIIIVDFGTATTFDVVGKEGAYLGGAIAPGVQTSVRALHETAAALPYVDITKPDQIIGKNTKACIQSGVFWGYIGLIEGLIKKIRAERNVETKTVATGGLGPLFARETNIFDHIDLDLTMHGMSVIYNYNQA
;
A
#
# COMPACT_ATOMS: atom_id res chain seq x y z
N ARG A 1 26.33 24.91 24.47
CA ARG A 1 25.61 23.61 24.52
C ARG A 1 24.09 23.79 24.73
N ASP A 2 23.66 24.81 25.49
CA ASP A 2 22.26 25.05 25.81
C ASP A 2 21.44 25.71 24.68
N LEU A 3 22.08 26.51 23.82
CA LEU A 3 21.40 27.19 22.71
C LEU A 3 20.86 26.21 21.66
N HIS A 4 21.62 25.17 21.33
CA HIS A 4 21.18 24.11 20.38
C HIS A 4 20.02 23.27 20.91
N LEU A 5 19.96 23.04 22.21
CA LEU A 5 18.83 22.33 22.84
C LEU A 5 17.56 23.20 22.87
N SER A 6 17.72 24.51 23.08
CA SER A 6 16.64 25.50 23.05
C SER A 6 16.03 25.62 21.64
N ILE A 7 16.85 25.70 20.59
CA ILE A 7 16.38 25.78 19.19
C ILE A 7 15.68 24.47 18.76
N ARG A 8 16.17 23.31 19.18
CA ARG A 8 15.48 22.03 18.92
C ARG A 8 14.13 21.94 19.65
N ARG A 9 14.04 22.39 20.90
CA ARG A 9 12.78 22.44 21.65
C ARG A 9 11.78 23.43 21.04
N GLN A 10 12.22 24.61 20.63
CA GLN A 10 11.37 25.58 19.92
C GLN A 10 10.87 25.05 18.58
N ARG A 11 11.73 24.40 17.79
CA ARG A 11 11.33 23.78 16.51
C ARG A 11 10.32 22.65 16.72
N GLN A 12 10.48 21.82 17.73
CA GLN A 12 9.53 20.78 18.09
C GLN A 12 8.22 21.35 18.62
N MET A 13 8.23 22.42 19.37
CA MET A 13 7.02 23.14 19.80
C MET A 13 6.27 23.75 18.60
N CYS A 14 6.94 24.44 17.69
CA CYS A 14 6.31 25.02 16.51
C CYS A 14 5.63 23.97 15.61
N ILE A 15 6.26 22.81 15.39
CA ILE A 15 5.70 21.72 14.60
C ILE A 15 4.49 21.13 15.34
N ARG A 16 4.59 20.92 16.63
CA ARG A 16 3.51 20.37 17.45
C ARG A 16 2.26 21.25 17.43
N ASP A 17 2.43 22.55 17.56
CA ASP A 17 1.34 23.53 17.62
C ASP A 17 0.70 23.81 16.24
N SER A 18 1.39 23.39 15.14
CA SER A 18 0.87 23.54 13.78
C SER A 18 0.02 22.34 13.31
N VAL A 19 0.04 21.20 14.03
CA VAL A 19 -0.81 20.05 13.71
C VAL A 19 -2.20 20.27 14.27
N THR A 20 -3.15 20.48 13.39
CA THR A 20 -4.56 20.75 13.74
C THR A 20 -5.46 19.53 13.63
N ALA A 21 -5.00 18.49 12.92
CA ALA A 21 -5.76 17.25 12.74
C ALA A 21 -4.86 16.07 12.46
N VAL A 22 -5.37 14.88 12.72
CA VAL A 22 -4.68 13.61 12.48
C VAL A 22 -5.65 12.62 11.84
N ILE A 23 -5.22 11.95 10.78
CA ILE A 23 -5.90 10.79 10.20
C ILE A 23 -5.00 9.57 10.31
N LEU A 24 -5.58 8.43 10.67
CA LEU A 24 -4.87 7.18 10.85
C LEU A 24 -5.45 6.08 9.95
N SER A 25 -4.56 5.37 9.24
CA SER A 25 -4.84 4.11 8.58
C SER A 25 -3.91 3.06 9.15
N SER A 26 -4.45 2.04 9.79
CA SER A 26 -3.65 0.95 10.36
C SER A 26 -4.46 -0.34 10.42
N VAL A 27 -3.85 -1.42 9.95
CA VAL A 27 -4.37 -2.78 10.05
C VAL A 27 -3.83 -3.53 11.27
N VAL A 28 -2.88 -2.92 12.02
CA VAL A 28 -2.27 -3.49 13.23
C VAL A 28 -2.88 -2.84 14.47
N PRO A 29 -3.69 -3.56 15.29
CA PRO A 29 -4.41 -2.98 16.42
C PRO A 29 -3.49 -2.25 17.42
N GLN A 30 -2.35 -2.85 17.77
CA GLN A 30 -1.40 -2.28 18.73
C GLN A 30 -0.80 -0.96 18.24
N VAL A 31 -0.48 -0.87 16.93
CA VAL A 31 0.04 0.35 16.32
C VAL A 31 -1.03 1.44 16.34
N GLY A 32 -2.28 1.09 15.98
CA GLY A 32 -3.41 2.02 16.02
C GLY A 32 -3.64 2.61 17.41
N PHE A 33 -3.54 1.79 18.45
CA PHE A 33 -3.65 2.25 19.85
C PHE A 33 -2.55 3.26 20.22
N ASN A 34 -1.29 2.93 19.91
CA ASN A 34 -0.15 3.80 20.20
C ASN A 34 -0.22 5.14 19.45
N LEU A 35 -0.65 5.11 18.18
CA LEU A 35 -0.82 6.32 17.39
C LEU A 35 -1.95 7.23 17.90
N ARG A 36 -3.03 6.65 18.45
CA ARG A 36 -4.09 7.44 19.11
C ARG A 36 -3.56 8.15 20.34
N ILE A 37 -2.85 7.44 21.21
CA ILE A 37 -2.22 8.05 22.40
C ILE A 37 -1.26 9.17 21.99
N LEU A 38 -0.48 8.95 20.92
CA LEU A 38 0.43 9.96 20.41
C LEU A 38 -0.35 11.21 19.95
N SER A 39 -1.44 11.03 19.19
CA SER A 39 -2.29 12.11 18.70
C SER A 39 -2.88 12.94 19.85
N ASP A 40 -3.46 12.26 20.84
CA ASP A 40 -4.06 12.92 21.99
C ASP A 40 -3.00 13.65 22.84
N ARG A 41 -1.88 12.97 23.14
CA ARG A 41 -0.87 13.49 24.08
C ARG A 41 0.02 14.58 23.49
N TYR A 42 0.39 14.46 22.22
CA TYR A 42 1.36 15.35 21.58
C TYR A 42 0.75 16.41 20.69
N PHE A 43 -0.40 16.14 20.08
CA PHE A 43 -1.06 17.06 19.15
C PHE A 43 -2.37 17.62 19.70
N ASN A 44 -2.86 17.10 20.82
CA ASN A 44 -4.16 17.45 21.38
C ASN A 44 -5.31 17.32 20.36
N CYS A 45 -5.20 16.32 19.49
CA CYS A 45 -6.13 16.05 18.39
C CYS A 45 -6.69 14.64 18.53
N ARG A 46 -8.02 14.49 18.48
CA ARG A 46 -8.64 13.17 18.32
C ARG A 46 -8.47 12.72 16.87
N PRO A 47 -7.78 11.60 16.60
CA PRO A 47 -7.53 11.19 15.23
C PRO A 47 -8.78 10.60 14.58
N LEU A 48 -9.01 10.94 13.32
CA LEU A 48 -9.92 10.24 12.44
C LEU A 48 -9.29 8.88 12.06
N VAL A 49 -9.99 7.77 12.27
CA VAL A 49 -9.42 6.44 12.04
C VAL A 49 -10.18 5.73 10.93
N VAL A 50 -9.50 5.49 9.80
CA VAL A 50 -10.10 4.82 8.64
C VAL A 50 -10.58 3.42 9.02
N GLY A 51 -11.78 3.07 8.57
CA GLY A 51 -12.42 1.79 8.87
C GLY A 51 -13.12 1.74 10.25
N LYS A 52 -13.24 2.87 10.97
CA LYS A 52 -14.07 3.00 12.17
C LYS A 52 -15.37 3.73 11.83
N ILE A 53 -16.38 3.53 12.70
CA ILE A 53 -17.76 4.01 12.48
C ILE A 53 -17.86 5.54 12.34
N ASP A 54 -16.94 6.26 12.95
CA ASP A 54 -16.85 7.72 12.93
C ASP A 54 -16.07 8.25 11.70
N CYS A 55 -15.57 7.38 10.84
CA CYS A 55 -14.88 7.75 9.60
C CYS A 55 -15.71 7.34 8.38
N LYS A 56 -16.33 8.31 7.72
CA LYS A 56 -17.07 8.08 6.48
C LYS A 56 -16.08 7.91 5.32
N LEU A 57 -16.42 7.02 4.39
CA LEU A 57 -15.63 6.80 3.18
C LEU A 57 -16.30 7.48 1.99
N PRO A 58 -15.53 8.14 1.10
CA PRO A 58 -16.07 8.72 -0.15
C PRO A 58 -16.32 7.66 -1.24
N ILE A 59 -16.21 6.39 -0.90
CA ILE A 59 -16.36 5.23 -1.77
C ILE A 59 -17.33 4.23 -1.18
N GLU A 60 -18.02 3.49 -2.03
CA GLU A 60 -18.81 2.34 -1.63
C GLU A 60 -17.92 1.08 -1.52
N VAL A 61 -18.26 0.17 -0.60
CA VAL A 61 -17.54 -1.11 -0.44
C VAL A 61 -18.51 -2.24 -0.78
N LYS A 62 -18.23 -2.94 -1.88
CA LYS A 62 -19.06 -4.06 -2.41
C LYS A 62 -18.31 -5.37 -2.25
N VAL A 63 -18.35 -5.90 -1.04
CA VAL A 63 -17.79 -7.23 -0.69
C VAL A 63 -18.84 -8.05 -0.01
N ASP A 64 -18.56 -9.33 0.23
CA ASP A 64 -19.48 -10.25 0.90
C ASP A 64 -19.86 -9.72 2.30
N GLU A 65 -21.11 -9.95 2.68
CA GLU A 65 -21.66 -9.51 3.96
C GLU A 65 -20.82 -10.07 5.14
N GLY A 66 -20.52 -9.23 6.12
CA GLY A 66 -19.67 -9.59 7.25
C GLY A 66 -18.15 -9.55 6.98
N SER A 67 -17.73 -9.31 5.75
CA SER A 67 -16.31 -9.16 5.42
C SER A 67 -15.77 -7.79 5.85
N SER A 68 -14.52 -7.77 6.32
CA SER A 68 -13.81 -6.52 6.61
C SER A 68 -12.68 -6.31 5.60
N VAL A 69 -12.60 -5.11 5.06
CA VAL A 69 -11.51 -4.70 4.16
C VAL A 69 -10.46 -3.93 4.96
N GLY A 70 -9.18 -4.21 4.71
CA GLY A 70 -8.09 -3.49 5.34
C GLY A 70 -8.15 -1.99 5.05
N ALA A 71 -7.86 -1.17 6.04
CA ALA A 71 -7.94 0.28 5.94
C ALA A 71 -7.01 0.86 4.85
N ASP A 72 -5.84 0.25 4.66
CA ASP A 72 -4.88 0.57 3.60
C ASP A 72 -5.48 0.42 2.20
N ARG A 73 -6.22 -0.66 1.96
CA ARG A 73 -6.89 -0.94 0.68
C ARG A 73 -8.01 0.06 0.39
N LEU A 74 -8.78 0.45 1.43
CA LEU A 74 -9.82 1.48 1.32
C LEU A 74 -9.24 2.86 1.01
N VAL A 75 -8.13 3.19 1.66
CA VAL A 75 -7.40 4.44 1.42
C VAL A 75 -6.88 4.50 -0.01
N ASN A 76 -6.21 3.43 -0.47
CA ASN A 76 -5.69 3.36 -1.83
C ASN A 76 -6.83 3.46 -2.87
N THR A 77 -7.97 2.82 -2.60
CA THR A 77 -9.16 2.92 -3.46
C THR A 77 -9.68 4.34 -3.57
N ALA A 78 -9.84 5.04 -2.44
CA ALA A 78 -10.30 6.43 -2.42
C ALA A 78 -9.34 7.35 -3.18
N GLY A 79 -8.04 7.21 -2.96
CA GLY A 79 -7.01 7.99 -3.65
C GLY A 79 -6.94 7.71 -5.15
N ALA A 80 -7.04 6.46 -5.54
CA ALA A 80 -7.01 6.08 -6.95
C ALA A 80 -8.25 6.55 -7.70
N PHE A 81 -9.43 6.42 -7.10
CA PHE A 81 -10.66 6.90 -7.70
C PHE A 81 -10.66 8.41 -7.91
N ASP A 82 -10.25 9.16 -6.90
CA ASP A 82 -10.16 10.63 -6.97
C ASP A 82 -9.20 11.09 -8.08
N LYS A 83 -8.06 10.41 -8.23
CA LYS A 83 -6.99 10.85 -9.14
C LYS A 83 -7.12 10.31 -10.56
N TYR A 84 -7.63 9.09 -10.72
CA TYR A 84 -7.62 8.38 -12.02
C TYR A 84 -9.02 8.00 -12.52
N GLY A 85 -10.07 8.25 -11.74
CA GLY A 85 -11.45 7.86 -12.05
C GLY A 85 -11.72 6.39 -11.72
N GLY A 86 -12.69 5.78 -12.40
CA GLY A 86 -13.09 4.39 -12.15
C GLY A 86 -12.46 3.36 -13.09
N ASN A 87 -12.84 2.09 -12.89
CA ASN A 87 -12.30 0.91 -13.56
C ASN A 87 -10.78 0.80 -13.41
N ILE A 88 -10.30 0.66 -12.17
CA ILE A 88 -8.87 0.59 -11.85
C ILE A 88 -8.54 -0.74 -11.18
N ILE A 89 -7.35 -1.25 -11.46
CA ILE A 89 -6.67 -2.28 -10.67
C ILE A 89 -5.48 -1.60 -10.00
N ILE A 90 -5.49 -1.55 -8.67
CA ILE A 90 -4.39 -1.03 -7.87
C ILE A 90 -3.53 -2.21 -7.44
N VAL A 91 -2.22 -2.12 -7.63
CA VAL A 91 -1.26 -3.10 -7.13
C VAL A 91 -0.37 -2.42 -6.10
N ASP A 92 -0.52 -2.79 -4.84
CA ASP A 92 0.28 -2.27 -3.74
C ASP A 92 1.37 -3.27 -3.33
N PHE A 93 2.62 -2.83 -3.45
CA PHE A 93 3.82 -3.61 -3.14
C PHE A 93 4.26 -3.40 -1.69
N GLY A 94 3.48 -3.91 -0.76
CA GLY A 94 3.72 -3.86 0.68
C GLY A 94 4.28 -5.17 1.27
N THR A 95 3.96 -5.40 2.55
CA THR A 95 4.25 -6.67 3.25
C THR A 95 3.54 -7.86 2.58
N ALA A 96 2.31 -7.65 2.15
CA ALA A 96 1.65 -8.43 1.13
C ALA A 96 1.62 -7.61 -0.17
N THR A 97 1.42 -8.26 -1.31
CA THR A 97 1.07 -7.56 -2.54
C THR A 97 -0.42 -7.72 -2.76
N THR A 98 -1.14 -6.60 -2.74
CA THR A 98 -2.57 -6.59 -2.96
C THR A 98 -2.91 -6.14 -4.37
N PHE A 99 -4.00 -6.69 -4.90
CA PHE A 99 -4.60 -6.32 -6.18
C PHE A 99 -6.02 -5.88 -5.88
N ASP A 100 -6.26 -4.59 -5.86
CA ASP A 100 -7.53 -3.99 -5.46
C ASP A 100 -8.30 -3.52 -6.69
N VAL A 101 -9.55 -3.93 -6.80
CA VAL A 101 -10.38 -3.64 -7.96
C VAL A 101 -11.37 -2.53 -7.63
N VAL A 102 -11.30 -1.44 -8.39
CA VAL A 102 -12.19 -0.27 -8.27
C VAL A 102 -13.15 -0.26 -9.45
N GLY A 103 -14.44 -0.17 -9.16
CA GLY A 103 -15.49 -0.08 -10.17
C GLY A 103 -15.58 1.28 -10.85
N LYS A 104 -16.44 1.39 -11.86
CA LYS A 104 -16.64 2.63 -12.63
C LYS A 104 -17.00 3.83 -11.76
N GLU A 105 -17.87 3.63 -10.77
CA GLU A 105 -18.36 4.67 -9.84
C GLU A 105 -17.51 4.76 -8.55
N GLY A 106 -16.29 4.21 -8.55
CA GLY A 106 -15.37 4.28 -7.41
C GLY A 106 -15.60 3.23 -6.32
N ALA A 107 -16.56 2.31 -6.48
CA ALA A 107 -16.80 1.26 -5.50
C ALA A 107 -15.59 0.29 -5.43
N TYR A 108 -15.19 -0.06 -4.21
CA TYR A 108 -14.26 -1.17 -3.98
C TYR A 108 -15.00 -2.49 -4.22
N LEU A 109 -14.48 -3.30 -5.13
CA LEU A 109 -15.14 -4.55 -5.58
C LEU A 109 -14.46 -5.82 -5.07
N GLY A 110 -13.45 -5.70 -4.21
CA GLY A 110 -12.64 -6.83 -3.80
C GLY A 110 -11.29 -6.88 -4.53
N GLY A 111 -10.67 -8.05 -4.57
CA GLY A 111 -9.37 -8.20 -5.21
C GLY A 111 -8.63 -9.46 -4.80
N ALA A 112 -7.32 -9.50 -5.01
CA ALA A 112 -6.46 -10.62 -4.63
C ALA A 112 -5.35 -10.16 -3.66
N ILE A 113 -4.87 -11.08 -2.84
CA ILE A 113 -3.73 -10.87 -1.94
C ILE A 113 -2.72 -11.97 -2.20
N ALA A 114 -1.50 -11.58 -2.50
CA ALA A 114 -0.36 -12.48 -2.63
C ALA A 114 0.69 -12.18 -1.55
N PRO A 115 1.57 -13.13 -1.20
CA PRO A 115 2.70 -12.84 -0.34
C PRO A 115 3.56 -11.72 -0.94
N GLY A 116 3.99 -10.74 -0.14
CA GLY A 116 4.92 -9.71 -0.61
C GLY A 116 6.28 -10.30 -0.99
N VAL A 117 7.04 -9.61 -1.83
CA VAL A 117 8.33 -10.09 -2.35
C VAL A 117 9.29 -10.42 -1.22
N GLN A 118 9.44 -9.51 -0.24
CA GLN A 118 10.31 -9.73 0.92
C GLN A 118 9.84 -10.90 1.79
N THR A 119 8.53 -11.06 1.94
CA THR A 119 7.93 -12.19 2.65
C THR A 119 8.25 -13.50 1.94
N SER A 120 8.17 -13.53 0.61
CA SER A 120 8.49 -14.71 -0.21
C SER A 120 9.98 -15.10 -0.10
N VAL A 121 10.89 -14.13 -0.18
CA VAL A 121 12.33 -14.37 -0.01
C VAL A 121 12.64 -14.90 1.39
N ARG A 122 12.04 -14.31 2.41
CA ARG A 122 12.22 -14.74 3.80
C ARG A 122 11.70 -16.16 4.00
N ALA A 123 10.49 -16.45 3.55
CA ALA A 123 9.90 -17.79 3.66
C ALA A 123 10.76 -18.85 2.97
N LEU A 124 11.31 -18.55 1.79
CA LEU A 124 12.21 -19.46 1.07
C LEU A 124 13.50 -19.72 1.86
N HIS A 125 14.10 -18.68 2.44
CA HIS A 125 15.29 -18.79 3.28
C HIS A 125 15.03 -19.58 4.57
N GLU A 126 13.93 -19.31 5.26
CA GLU A 126 13.59 -19.95 6.53
C GLU A 126 13.17 -21.43 6.39
N THR A 127 12.55 -21.79 5.26
CA THR A 127 12.04 -23.16 5.03
C THR A 127 13.03 -24.08 4.33
N ALA A 128 13.99 -23.54 3.59
CA ALA A 128 14.96 -24.33 2.84
C ALA A 128 16.36 -24.22 3.46
N ALA A 129 16.75 -25.23 4.22
CA ALA A 129 17.94 -25.25 5.09
C ALA A 129 19.29 -24.85 4.43
N ALA A 130 19.39 -24.87 3.10
CA ALA A 130 20.62 -24.56 2.36
C ALA A 130 20.51 -23.29 1.49
N LEU A 131 19.37 -22.60 1.47
CA LEU A 131 19.21 -21.43 0.62
C LEU A 131 19.59 -20.14 1.36
N PRO A 132 20.55 -19.36 0.84
CA PRO A 132 20.92 -18.09 1.45
C PRO A 132 19.80 -17.04 1.29
N TYR A 133 19.73 -16.10 2.22
CA TYR A 133 18.94 -14.89 2.04
C TYR A 133 19.55 -14.06 0.89
N VAL A 134 18.71 -13.53 0.02
CA VAL A 134 19.12 -12.72 -1.12
C VAL A 134 18.39 -11.38 -1.14
N ASP A 135 19.09 -10.34 -1.61
CA ASP A 135 18.48 -9.06 -1.85
C ASP A 135 17.62 -9.08 -3.11
N ILE A 136 16.53 -8.34 -3.09
CA ILE A 136 15.61 -8.23 -4.22
C ILE A 136 16.16 -7.21 -5.20
N THR A 137 16.84 -7.70 -6.21
CA THR A 137 17.43 -6.88 -7.30
C THR A 137 17.12 -7.53 -8.64
N LYS A 138 17.05 -6.73 -9.70
CA LYS A 138 16.92 -7.25 -11.06
C LYS A 138 18.19 -8.06 -11.40
N PRO A 139 18.05 -9.34 -11.78
CA PRO A 139 19.17 -10.14 -12.21
C PRO A 139 19.60 -9.77 -13.64
N ASP A 140 20.91 -9.85 -13.92
CA ASP A 140 21.45 -9.60 -15.25
C ASP A 140 20.98 -10.64 -16.29
N GLN A 141 20.72 -11.87 -15.83
CA GLN A 141 20.28 -12.99 -16.68
C GLN A 141 19.15 -13.77 -15.98
N ILE A 142 18.20 -14.27 -16.79
CA ILE A 142 17.12 -15.13 -16.31
C ILE A 142 17.68 -16.47 -15.81
N ILE A 143 18.64 -17.04 -16.52
CA ILE A 143 19.25 -18.31 -16.14
C ILE A 143 20.40 -18.04 -15.20
N GLY A 144 20.15 -18.20 -13.88
CA GLY A 144 21.18 -18.09 -12.85
C GLY A 144 22.18 -19.24 -12.93
N LYS A 145 23.47 -18.96 -12.70
CA LYS A 145 24.55 -19.96 -12.75
C LYS A 145 25.10 -20.36 -11.38
N ASN A 146 24.50 -19.86 -10.31
CA ASN A 146 24.77 -20.22 -8.93
C ASN A 146 23.48 -20.06 -8.11
N THR A 147 23.43 -20.64 -6.92
CA THR A 147 22.22 -20.65 -6.07
C THR A 147 21.65 -19.25 -5.81
N LYS A 148 22.50 -18.27 -5.49
CA LYS A 148 22.06 -16.88 -5.25
C LYS A 148 21.41 -16.30 -6.49
N ALA A 149 22.04 -16.41 -7.65
CA ALA A 149 21.51 -15.90 -8.91
C ALA A 149 20.20 -16.61 -9.33
N CYS A 150 20.10 -17.93 -9.09
CA CYS A 150 18.87 -18.68 -9.34
C CYS A 150 17.70 -18.18 -8.48
N ILE A 151 17.94 -17.95 -7.17
CA ILE A 151 16.92 -17.42 -6.26
C ILE A 151 16.49 -16.00 -6.69
N GLN A 152 17.45 -15.11 -6.93
CA GLN A 152 17.16 -13.75 -7.39
C GLN A 152 16.34 -13.74 -8.67
N SER A 153 16.72 -14.57 -9.65
CA SER A 153 16.00 -14.68 -10.92
C SER A 153 14.58 -15.21 -10.72
N GLY A 154 14.42 -16.31 -9.98
CA GLY A 154 13.12 -16.91 -9.73
C GLY A 154 12.19 -15.98 -8.98
N VAL A 155 12.68 -15.27 -7.96
CA VAL A 155 11.90 -14.28 -7.22
C VAL A 155 11.54 -13.11 -8.11
N PHE A 156 12.48 -12.50 -8.81
CA PHE A 156 12.24 -11.27 -9.58
C PHE A 156 11.29 -11.54 -10.77
N TRP A 157 11.65 -12.46 -11.65
CA TRP A 157 10.86 -12.74 -12.86
C TRP A 157 9.58 -13.51 -12.55
N GLY A 158 9.62 -14.40 -11.54
CA GLY A 158 8.41 -15.06 -11.05
C GLY A 158 7.39 -14.07 -10.52
N TYR A 159 7.87 -13.00 -9.88
CA TYR A 159 7.00 -11.94 -9.36
C TYR A 159 6.40 -11.07 -10.48
N ILE A 160 7.16 -10.75 -11.52
CA ILE A 160 6.63 -10.11 -12.74
C ILE A 160 5.52 -10.97 -13.36
N GLY A 161 5.79 -12.29 -13.51
CA GLY A 161 4.79 -13.20 -14.04
C GLY A 161 3.52 -13.30 -13.18
N LEU A 162 3.66 -13.28 -11.85
CA LEU A 162 2.53 -13.23 -10.91
C LEU A 162 1.67 -11.97 -11.13
N ILE A 163 2.32 -10.80 -11.20
CA ILE A 163 1.64 -9.51 -11.41
C ILE A 163 0.88 -9.52 -12.73
N GLU A 164 1.57 -9.81 -13.81
CA GLU A 164 0.96 -9.84 -15.16
C GLU A 164 -0.16 -10.87 -15.26
N GLY A 165 0.05 -12.05 -14.67
CA GLY A 165 -0.92 -13.13 -14.67
C GLY A 165 -2.19 -12.76 -13.94
N LEU A 166 -2.10 -12.16 -12.72
CA LEU A 166 -3.26 -11.74 -11.94
C LEU A 166 -3.99 -10.59 -12.61
N ILE A 167 -3.29 -9.56 -13.08
CA ILE A 167 -3.92 -8.43 -13.78
C ILE A 167 -4.68 -8.91 -15.02
N LYS A 168 -4.09 -9.80 -15.83
CA LYS A 168 -4.75 -10.38 -17.02
C LYS A 168 -6.03 -11.16 -16.64
N LYS A 169 -5.97 -11.95 -15.56
CA LYS A 169 -7.15 -12.70 -15.06
C LYS A 169 -8.24 -11.77 -14.55
N ILE A 170 -7.89 -10.75 -13.76
CA ILE A 170 -8.83 -9.75 -13.25
C ILE A 170 -9.50 -8.99 -14.41
N ARG A 171 -8.72 -8.56 -15.41
CA ARG A 171 -9.25 -7.91 -16.62
C ARG A 171 -10.24 -8.81 -17.37
N ALA A 172 -9.89 -10.07 -17.55
CA ALA A 172 -10.76 -11.05 -18.22
C ALA A 172 -12.08 -11.27 -17.45
N GLU A 173 -12.03 -11.38 -16.12
CA GLU A 173 -13.21 -11.56 -15.28
C GLU A 173 -14.08 -10.29 -15.29
N ARG A 174 -13.47 -9.11 -15.20
CA ARG A 174 -14.20 -7.83 -15.23
C ARG A 174 -14.82 -7.54 -16.58
N ASN A 175 -14.23 -8.02 -17.66
CA ASN A 175 -14.66 -7.79 -19.06
C ASN A 175 -14.90 -6.30 -19.38
N VAL A 176 -14.07 -5.41 -18.80
CA VAL A 176 -14.06 -3.97 -19.05
C VAL A 176 -12.62 -3.49 -19.14
N GLU A 177 -12.41 -2.42 -19.91
CA GLU A 177 -11.11 -1.76 -19.93
C GLU A 177 -10.79 -1.19 -18.54
N THR A 178 -9.61 -1.52 -18.03
CA THR A 178 -9.16 -1.10 -16.69
C THR A 178 -7.78 -0.46 -16.78
N LYS A 179 -7.64 0.66 -16.08
CA LYS A 179 -6.32 1.25 -15.78
C LYS A 179 -5.64 0.43 -14.69
N THR A 180 -4.33 0.45 -14.68
CA THR A 180 -3.51 -0.21 -13.65
C THR A 180 -2.59 0.80 -12.98
N VAL A 181 -2.61 0.82 -11.66
CA VAL A 181 -1.82 1.74 -10.84
C VAL A 181 -0.95 0.92 -9.89
N ALA A 182 0.37 1.11 -9.96
CA ALA A 182 1.34 0.53 -9.02
C ALA A 182 1.61 1.52 -7.88
N THR A 183 1.62 1.03 -6.64
CA THR A 183 2.02 1.78 -5.45
C THR A 183 2.85 0.91 -4.50
N GLY A 184 3.30 1.47 -3.39
CA GLY A 184 4.13 0.76 -2.41
C GLY A 184 5.62 0.82 -2.70
N GLY A 185 6.43 0.49 -1.69
CA GLY A 185 7.87 0.75 -1.69
C GLY A 185 8.68 0.01 -2.76
N LEU A 186 8.25 -1.18 -3.18
CA LEU A 186 8.89 -1.95 -4.26
C LEU A 186 8.23 -1.75 -5.63
N GLY A 187 7.15 -0.95 -5.71
CA GLY A 187 6.46 -0.65 -6.96
C GLY A 187 7.39 -0.25 -8.10
N PRO A 188 8.29 0.74 -7.93
CA PRO A 188 9.18 1.19 -9.02
C PRO A 188 10.14 0.10 -9.54
N LEU A 189 10.55 -0.84 -8.68
CA LEU A 189 11.47 -1.91 -9.07
C LEU A 189 10.83 -2.88 -10.08
N PHE A 190 9.57 -3.23 -9.85
CA PHE A 190 8.85 -4.19 -10.70
C PHE A 190 8.09 -3.51 -11.83
N ALA A 191 7.45 -2.39 -11.56
CA ALA A 191 6.60 -1.71 -12.53
C ALA A 191 7.37 -1.18 -13.75
N ARG A 192 8.67 -0.91 -13.62
CA ARG A 192 9.53 -0.50 -14.75
C ARG A 192 9.92 -1.64 -15.68
N GLU A 193 9.76 -2.88 -15.24
CA GLU A 193 10.17 -4.08 -15.98
C GLU A 193 8.98 -4.73 -16.75
N THR A 194 7.84 -4.09 -16.71
CA THR A 194 6.63 -4.53 -17.43
C THR A 194 5.84 -3.32 -17.93
N ASN A 195 5.15 -3.48 -19.05
CA ASN A 195 4.28 -2.43 -19.62
C ASN A 195 2.83 -2.55 -19.16
N ILE A 196 2.57 -3.31 -18.08
CA ILE A 196 1.20 -3.58 -17.66
C ILE A 196 0.61 -2.44 -16.81
N PHE A 197 1.45 -1.54 -16.29
CA PHE A 197 1.03 -0.40 -15.47
C PHE A 197 0.90 0.86 -16.28
N ASP A 198 -0.26 1.51 -16.16
CA ASP A 198 -0.51 2.84 -16.72
C ASP A 198 0.11 3.94 -15.86
N HIS A 199 0.15 3.74 -14.52
CA HIS A 199 0.69 4.70 -13.57
C HIS A 199 1.51 4.02 -12.47
N ILE A 200 2.54 4.73 -11.99
CA ILE A 200 3.32 4.40 -10.77
C ILE A 200 3.16 5.59 -9.83
N ASP A 201 2.49 5.39 -8.70
CA ASP A 201 2.13 6.44 -7.75
C ASP A 201 2.51 6.05 -6.32
N LEU A 202 3.63 6.55 -5.85
CA LEU A 202 4.15 6.24 -4.52
C LEU A 202 3.42 7.00 -3.41
N ASP A 203 2.75 8.08 -3.75
CA ASP A 203 2.02 8.93 -2.82
C ASP A 203 0.53 8.59 -2.74
N LEU A 204 0.10 7.53 -3.44
CA LEU A 204 -1.31 7.14 -3.56
C LEU A 204 -2.00 7.01 -2.19
N THR A 205 -1.36 6.32 -1.24
CA THR A 205 -1.89 6.14 0.12
C THR A 205 -2.02 7.46 0.86
N MET A 206 -1.02 8.34 0.76
CA MET A 206 -1.08 9.67 1.39
C MET A 206 -2.15 10.53 0.76
N HIS A 207 -2.28 10.49 -0.56
CA HIS A 207 -3.36 11.18 -1.28
C HIS A 207 -4.74 10.66 -0.84
N GLY A 208 -4.91 9.34 -0.78
CA GLY A 208 -6.17 8.73 -0.32
C GLY A 208 -6.54 9.10 1.11
N MET A 209 -5.58 9.19 2.02
CA MET A 209 -5.83 9.70 3.37
C MET A 209 -6.30 11.15 3.35
N SER A 210 -5.71 12.01 2.52
CA SER A 210 -6.13 13.39 2.36
C SER A 210 -7.55 13.49 1.81
N VAL A 211 -7.90 12.69 0.82
CA VAL A 211 -9.26 12.61 0.24
C VAL A 211 -10.29 12.24 1.31
N ILE A 212 -10.02 11.16 2.08
CA ILE A 212 -10.92 10.71 3.15
C ILE A 212 -11.03 11.76 4.25
N TYR A 213 -9.93 12.40 4.64
CA TYR A 213 -9.94 13.46 5.63
C TYR A 213 -10.84 14.62 5.18
N ASN A 214 -10.64 15.14 3.99
CA ASN A 214 -11.42 16.26 3.46
C ASN A 214 -12.91 15.92 3.35
N TYR A 215 -13.26 14.70 2.95
CA TYR A 215 -14.64 14.21 2.89
C TYR A 215 -15.34 14.22 4.25
N ASN A 216 -14.59 14.04 5.34
CA ASN A 216 -15.14 14.07 6.71
C ASN A 216 -15.15 15.46 7.34
N GLN A 217 -14.64 16.50 6.66
CA GLN A 217 -14.72 17.89 7.10
C GLN A 217 -15.88 18.65 6.42
N ALA A 218 -16.40 18.15 5.31
CA ALA A 218 -17.54 18.72 4.59
C ALA A 218 -18.85 18.29 5.25
#